data_b7849a07ccde6cd462adbfa77580d688
#
_entry.id   b7849a07ccde6cd462adbfa77580d688
#
_cell.length_a   1.000
_cell.length_b   1.000
_cell.length_c   1.000
_cell.angle_alpha   90.00
_cell.angle_beta   90.00
_cell.angle_gamma   90.00
#
_symmetry.space_group_name_H-M   'P 1'
#
loop_
_entity.id
_entity.type
_entity.pdbx_description
1 polymer ?
#
loop_
_entity_poly.entity_id
_entity_poly.type
_entity_poly.pdbx_seq_one_letter_code
_entity_poly.pdbx_strand_id
1 'polypeptide(L)'
;MKTNLRLEHIIALVDNKGFLSVNELSQLCGVSEMTIRRDLEQLDAQKRIQRTYGGAASYRAAADNENKKGSDGLPQAEVLLVDQVDVLIATSVNPYYDGLLIDRASKKKIPIIAESIEMPNQLTCVAVDNYQAGKDLGNWVGKYLMGQGVEKAYLLDLTFHQPNTQSRSRGFVEGLKDSCQTEVVLSINAQSRYIMAYQMTYDALTVYPQINLIFAINDTTAKAAISACRDLKIDPDRMNVITFGLEGDALKNELTNEGSFCKIGLAMFPEIVSFSCIEAAIAAFNQKPLPRKFITPHVVLTAKTLTDYYSRTSNGWKLNWEYARKHLDIPIKPERDTPHSSASLPGQIGFLIPFTEHDWYKNLTLEVKAYAGQYGIGVQVIDAEQNVRDEIEIRRRQIATKAVTLVEPGDVVLVDSGPIAAYLAAELKTKKDITIITNSVIVFDIINPTPGITLISTGGTLRYSSQVMVGPTAEGALKELRADKLFLMVSGITLDFGLSHHTISEITMKQAMIRSARDVILLADHTSFGEEAGIQVAPLTVVHRLITDDALPPSIRLNISKLGVQIILV
;
A
#
# COMPACT_ATOMS: atom_id res chain seq x y z
N MET A 1 -8.81 34.05 10.15
CA MET A 1 -7.69 34.10 11.13
C MET A 1 -6.58 34.95 10.53
N LYS A 2 -5.97 35.89 11.29
CA LYS A 2 -4.85 36.70 10.78
C LYS A 2 -3.64 35.80 10.53
N THR A 3 -2.85 36.06 9.50
CA THR A 3 -1.77 35.18 9.03
C THR A 3 -0.82 34.75 10.16
N ASN A 4 -0.31 35.69 10.97
CA ASN A 4 0.61 35.36 12.07
C ASN A 4 0.01 34.43 13.14
N LEU A 5 -1.27 34.62 13.48
CA LEU A 5 -1.97 33.75 14.43
C LEU A 5 -2.19 32.35 13.85
N ARG A 6 -2.37 32.24 12.52
CA ARG A 6 -2.51 30.96 11.84
C ARG A 6 -1.18 30.21 11.77
N LEU A 7 -0.08 30.89 11.52
CA LEU A 7 1.26 30.30 11.54
C LEU A 7 1.61 29.72 12.90
N GLU A 8 1.37 30.48 14.00
CA GLU A 8 1.59 29.97 15.36
C GLU A 8 0.65 28.80 15.70
N HIS A 9 -0.57 28.83 15.20
CA HIS A 9 -1.52 27.73 15.39
C HIS A 9 -1.08 26.45 14.64
N ILE A 10 -0.58 26.59 13.41
CA ILE A 10 -0.01 25.47 12.64
C ILE A 10 1.16 24.84 13.39
N ILE A 11 2.08 25.64 13.91
CA ILE A 11 3.23 25.14 14.69
C ILE A 11 2.74 24.35 15.90
N ALA A 12 1.83 24.94 16.70
CA ALA A 12 1.31 24.27 17.89
C ALA A 12 0.60 22.94 17.57
N LEU A 13 -0.15 22.89 16.46
CA LEU A 13 -0.81 21.68 16.00
C LEU A 13 0.21 20.60 15.56
N VAL A 14 1.24 20.99 14.80
CA VAL A 14 2.29 20.11 14.31
C VAL A 14 3.18 19.63 15.47
N ASP A 15 3.52 20.51 16.41
CA ASP A 15 4.30 20.14 17.60
C ASP A 15 3.55 19.17 18.54
N ASN A 16 2.23 19.29 18.62
CA ASN A 16 1.41 18.42 19.48
C ASN A 16 1.13 17.04 18.84
N LYS A 17 0.99 16.98 17.51
CA LYS A 17 0.67 15.74 16.80
C LYS A 17 1.86 15.08 16.10
N GLY A 18 3.03 15.74 16.12
CA GLY A 18 4.25 15.28 15.47
C GLY A 18 4.26 15.48 13.95
N PHE A 19 3.17 15.15 13.26
CA PHE A 19 2.93 15.35 11.83
C PHE A 19 1.46 15.68 11.56
N LEU A 20 1.21 16.53 10.54
CA LEU A 20 -0.11 16.81 10.00
C LEU A 20 -0.05 17.03 8.50
N SER A 21 -1.00 16.42 7.77
CA SER A 21 -1.14 16.62 6.33
C SER A 21 -1.69 18.02 5.99
N VAL A 22 -1.45 18.45 4.73
CA VAL A 22 -2.01 19.71 4.20
C VAL A 22 -3.53 19.74 4.32
N ASN A 23 -4.19 18.60 4.09
CA ASN A 23 -5.65 18.49 4.17
C ASN A 23 -6.14 18.67 5.62
N GLU A 24 -5.55 17.97 6.60
CA GLU A 24 -5.89 18.12 8.02
C GLU A 24 -5.67 19.55 8.51
N LEU A 25 -4.52 20.15 8.14
CA LEU A 25 -4.24 21.55 8.48
C LEU A 25 -5.24 22.50 7.82
N SER A 26 -5.68 22.23 6.58
CA SER A 26 -6.71 23.00 5.87
C SER A 26 -8.04 22.96 6.63
N GLN A 27 -8.46 21.80 7.09
CA GLN A 27 -9.68 21.61 7.88
C GLN A 27 -9.58 22.27 9.26
N LEU A 28 -8.47 22.05 9.98
CA LEU A 28 -8.26 22.58 11.34
C LEU A 28 -8.11 24.11 11.37
N CYS A 29 -7.50 24.69 10.33
CA CYS A 29 -7.30 26.14 10.23
C CYS A 29 -8.45 26.86 9.50
N GLY A 30 -9.36 26.15 8.85
CA GLY A 30 -10.48 26.71 8.10
C GLY A 30 -10.05 27.55 6.88
N VAL A 31 -8.98 27.15 6.18
CA VAL A 31 -8.45 27.83 4.99
C VAL A 31 -8.15 26.81 3.88
N SER A 32 -8.00 27.29 2.64
CA SER A 32 -7.71 26.40 1.50
C SER A 32 -6.33 25.71 1.64
N GLU A 33 -6.18 24.51 1.06
CA GLU A 33 -4.91 23.79 1.00
C GLU A 33 -3.77 24.63 0.40
N MET A 34 -4.09 25.48 -0.60
CA MET A 34 -3.10 26.38 -1.21
C MET A 34 -2.59 27.42 -0.21
N THR A 35 -3.46 27.89 0.69
CA THR A 35 -3.06 28.79 1.79
C THR A 35 -2.17 28.08 2.77
N ILE A 36 -2.52 26.84 3.16
CA ILE A 36 -1.67 26.00 4.04
C ILE A 36 -0.31 25.74 3.40
N ARG A 37 -0.26 25.36 2.13
CA ARG A 37 1.02 25.11 1.42
C ARG A 37 1.96 26.31 1.48
N ARG A 38 1.43 27.52 1.29
CA ARG A 38 2.18 28.78 1.39
C ARG A 38 2.63 29.07 2.84
N ASP A 39 1.76 28.81 3.80
CA ASP A 39 2.08 28.97 5.23
C ASP A 39 3.18 27.99 5.66
N LEU A 40 3.11 26.74 5.21
CA LEU A 40 4.13 25.73 5.48
C LEU A 40 5.48 26.08 4.83
N GLU A 41 5.47 26.65 3.61
CA GLU A 41 6.70 27.17 2.97
C GLU A 41 7.38 28.25 3.81
N GLN A 42 6.59 29.19 4.34
CA GLN A 42 7.09 30.27 5.17
C GLN A 42 7.67 29.75 6.49
N LEU A 43 7.00 28.77 7.12
CA LEU A 43 7.42 28.18 8.39
C LEU A 43 8.65 27.29 8.25
N ASP A 44 8.76 26.55 7.14
CA ASP A 44 9.93 25.74 6.82
C ASP A 44 11.16 26.60 6.53
N ALA A 45 11.00 27.67 5.74
CA ALA A 45 12.06 28.65 5.50
C ALA A 45 12.56 29.32 6.80
N GLN A 46 11.68 29.46 7.81
CA GLN A 46 12.03 29.96 9.15
C GLN A 46 12.58 28.86 10.08
N LYS A 47 12.70 27.62 9.61
CA LYS A 47 13.13 26.44 10.39
C LYS A 47 12.26 26.21 11.64
N ARG A 48 10.96 26.50 11.56
CA ARG A 48 10.01 26.35 12.67
C ARG A 48 9.23 25.03 12.60
N ILE A 49 9.11 24.48 11.40
CA ILE A 49 8.58 23.14 11.11
C ILE A 49 9.43 22.55 10.00
N GLN A 50 9.38 21.24 9.85
CA GLN A 50 9.94 20.54 8.69
C GLN A 50 8.82 20.22 7.70
N ARG A 51 8.87 20.83 6.50
CA ARG A 51 7.92 20.52 5.45
C ARG A 51 8.21 19.13 4.87
N THR A 52 7.19 18.32 4.74
CA THR A 52 7.24 17.00 4.10
C THR A 52 6.33 16.96 2.88
N TYR A 53 6.44 15.90 2.06
CA TYR A 53 5.53 15.71 0.94
C TYR A 53 4.11 15.44 1.48
N GLY A 54 3.21 16.42 1.28
CA GLY A 54 1.81 16.36 1.71
C GLY A 54 1.49 16.94 3.08
N GLY A 55 2.48 17.45 3.87
CA GLY A 55 2.23 18.01 5.19
C GLY A 55 3.42 18.71 5.84
N ALA A 56 3.43 18.72 7.17
CA ALA A 56 4.52 19.25 7.96
C ALA A 56 4.75 18.41 9.24
N ALA A 57 6.02 18.28 9.62
CA ALA A 57 6.48 17.63 10.84
C ALA A 57 7.14 18.64 11.81
N SER A 58 7.09 18.34 13.11
CA SER A 58 7.81 19.13 14.12
C SER A 58 9.31 18.85 14.05
N TYR A 59 10.15 19.90 14.15
CA TYR A 59 11.60 19.72 14.31
C TYR A 59 11.96 18.97 15.59
N ARG A 60 11.13 19.04 16.65
CA ARG A 60 11.30 18.25 17.87
C ARG A 60 11.06 16.77 17.61
N ALA A 61 10.03 16.43 16.83
CA ALA A 61 9.76 15.04 16.44
C ALA A 61 10.87 14.47 15.52
N ALA A 62 11.48 15.28 14.67
CA ALA A 62 12.59 14.86 13.80
C ALA A 62 13.90 14.62 14.58
N ALA A 63 14.23 15.47 15.55
CA ALA A 63 15.41 15.29 16.43
C ALA A 63 15.22 14.15 17.43
N ASP A 64 13.98 13.91 17.88
CA ASP A 64 13.62 12.77 18.72
C ASP A 64 13.65 11.42 17.97
N ASN A 65 13.49 11.38 16.65
CA ASN A 65 13.55 10.14 15.87
C ASN A 65 14.97 9.58 15.70
N GLU A 66 16.02 10.39 15.72
CA GLU A 66 17.40 9.88 15.73
C GLU A 66 17.77 9.16 17.05
N ASN A 67 17.08 9.47 18.17
CA ASN A 67 17.28 8.82 19.47
C ASN A 67 16.27 7.69 19.78
N LYS A 68 15.41 7.32 18.83
CA LYS A 68 14.22 6.47 19.08
C LYS A 68 14.29 5.05 18.54
N LYS A 69 15.46 4.54 18.17
CA LYS A 69 15.62 3.09 17.93
C LYS A 69 15.84 2.38 19.27
N GLY A 70 14.94 1.46 19.60
CA GLY A 70 15.23 0.47 20.65
C GLY A 70 16.48 -0.32 20.27
N SER A 71 17.21 -0.85 21.25
CA SER A 71 18.43 -1.70 21.04
C SER A 71 18.22 -2.88 20.09
N ASP A 72 17.01 -3.16 19.69
CA ASP A 72 16.53 -4.31 18.93
C ASP A 72 16.18 -3.97 17.47
N GLY A 73 16.28 -2.69 17.05
CA GLY A 73 15.97 -2.26 15.67
C GLY A 73 14.49 -2.02 15.37
N LEU A 74 13.57 -2.27 16.31
CA LEU A 74 12.16 -1.90 16.19
C LEU A 74 11.95 -0.40 16.41
N PRO A 75 10.99 0.24 15.71
CA PRO A 75 10.56 1.59 16.03
C PRO A 75 10.06 1.69 17.47
N GLN A 76 10.26 2.83 18.12
CA GLN A 76 9.97 2.99 19.56
C GLN A 76 8.47 2.82 19.89
N ALA A 77 7.58 3.15 18.95
CA ALA A 77 6.15 3.00 19.15
C ALA A 77 5.76 1.53 19.35
N GLU A 78 6.33 0.61 18.57
CA GLU A 78 6.10 -0.83 18.67
C GLU A 78 6.78 -1.43 19.90
N VAL A 79 7.97 -0.91 20.26
CA VAL A 79 8.63 -1.24 21.52
C VAL A 79 7.72 -0.92 22.70
N LEU A 80 7.16 0.28 22.74
CA LEU A 80 6.24 0.71 23.78
C LEU A 80 4.94 -0.11 23.76
N LEU A 81 4.40 -0.41 22.59
CA LEU A 81 3.22 -1.25 22.47
C LEU A 81 3.43 -2.60 23.11
N VAL A 82 4.46 -3.34 22.68
CA VAL A 82 4.74 -4.68 23.19
C VAL A 82 5.02 -4.66 24.70
N ASP A 83 5.61 -3.58 25.22
CA ASP A 83 5.94 -3.47 26.66
C ASP A 83 4.72 -3.16 27.54
N GLN A 84 3.60 -2.72 26.97
CA GLN A 84 2.43 -2.25 27.71
C GLN A 84 1.17 -3.11 27.54
N VAL A 85 1.25 -4.20 26.78
CA VAL A 85 0.09 -5.05 26.47
C VAL A 85 0.24 -6.45 27.06
N ASP A 86 -0.90 -7.09 27.30
CA ASP A 86 -0.97 -8.46 27.80
C ASP A 86 -0.98 -9.49 26.66
N VAL A 87 -1.53 -9.10 25.50
CA VAL A 87 -1.63 -9.92 24.28
C VAL A 87 -1.44 -9.02 23.07
N LEU A 88 -0.82 -9.53 22.01
CA LEU A 88 -0.66 -8.84 20.74
C LEU A 88 -1.47 -9.55 19.66
N ILE A 89 -2.36 -8.82 19.00
CA ILE A 89 -2.97 -9.19 17.72
C ILE A 89 -2.16 -8.48 16.64
N ALA A 90 -1.63 -9.20 15.66
CA ALA A 90 -0.75 -8.62 14.65
C ALA A 90 -1.08 -9.13 13.26
N THR A 91 -1.15 -8.21 12.30
CA THR A 91 -1.12 -8.51 10.88
C THR A 91 0.31 -8.40 10.37
N SER A 92 0.77 -9.38 9.61
CA SER A 92 2.11 -9.37 9.01
C SER A 92 2.32 -8.15 8.10
N VAL A 93 3.44 -7.48 8.27
CA VAL A 93 3.86 -6.31 7.46
C VAL A 93 4.89 -6.73 6.42
N ASN A 94 6.00 -7.28 6.88
CA ASN A 94 7.02 -7.92 6.07
C ASN A 94 7.89 -8.86 6.94
N PRO A 95 8.58 -9.84 6.37
CA PRO A 95 9.32 -10.85 7.14
C PRO A 95 10.39 -10.29 8.09
N TYR A 96 11.04 -9.18 7.73
CA TYR A 96 12.06 -8.55 8.57
C TYR A 96 11.45 -7.91 9.82
N TYR A 97 10.43 -7.07 9.62
CA TYR A 97 9.70 -6.40 10.69
C TYR A 97 9.02 -7.42 11.63
N ASP A 98 8.34 -8.41 11.04
CA ASP A 98 7.69 -9.48 11.78
C ASP A 98 8.69 -10.22 12.68
N GLY A 99 9.91 -10.48 12.18
CA GLY A 99 10.97 -11.13 12.95
C GLY A 99 11.38 -10.33 14.19
N LEU A 100 11.55 -9.03 14.07
CA LEU A 100 11.89 -8.13 15.19
C LEU A 100 10.77 -8.07 16.23
N LEU A 101 9.52 -7.94 15.77
CA LEU A 101 8.34 -7.90 16.63
C LEU A 101 8.20 -9.21 17.44
N ILE A 102 8.35 -10.34 16.77
CA ILE A 102 8.26 -11.68 17.38
C ILE A 102 9.36 -11.91 18.42
N ASP A 103 10.61 -11.52 18.10
CA ASP A 103 11.73 -11.64 19.04
C ASP A 103 11.47 -10.85 20.32
N ARG A 104 10.97 -9.61 20.21
CA ARG A 104 10.63 -8.80 21.36
C ARG A 104 9.46 -9.36 22.15
N ALA A 105 8.35 -9.73 21.50
CA ALA A 105 7.19 -10.31 22.17
C ALA A 105 7.56 -11.62 22.90
N SER A 106 8.42 -12.45 22.30
CA SER A 106 8.93 -13.69 22.91
C SER A 106 9.76 -13.43 24.17
N LYS A 107 10.67 -12.44 24.13
CA LYS A 107 11.47 -12.02 25.31
C LYS A 107 10.58 -11.53 26.46
N LYS A 108 9.46 -10.91 26.15
CA LYS A 108 8.47 -10.41 27.12
C LYS A 108 7.40 -11.43 27.48
N LYS A 109 7.39 -12.60 26.83
CA LYS A 109 6.36 -13.64 26.97
C LYS A 109 4.94 -13.15 26.63
N ILE A 110 4.84 -12.20 25.71
CA ILE A 110 3.57 -11.70 25.18
C ILE A 110 3.07 -12.68 24.13
N PRO A 111 1.86 -13.25 24.27
CA PRO A 111 1.29 -14.13 23.26
C PRO A 111 0.90 -13.35 22.01
N ILE A 112 1.17 -13.94 20.83
CA ILE A 112 0.85 -13.36 19.53
C ILE A 112 -0.29 -14.14 18.88
N ILE A 113 -1.37 -13.40 18.51
CA ILE A 113 -2.45 -13.87 17.65
C ILE A 113 -2.21 -13.23 16.28
N ALA A 114 -1.94 -14.02 15.26
CA ALA A 114 -1.82 -13.49 13.91
C ALA A 114 -3.22 -13.26 13.29
N GLU A 115 -3.34 -12.18 12.53
CA GLU A 115 -4.53 -11.87 11.72
C GLU A 115 -4.18 -12.01 10.24
N SER A 116 -5.05 -12.65 9.47
CA SER A 116 -4.96 -12.82 8.00
C SER A 116 -3.80 -13.70 7.51
N ILE A 117 -2.56 -13.45 7.94
CA ILE A 117 -1.36 -14.13 7.45
C ILE A 117 -0.65 -14.78 8.64
N GLU A 118 -0.27 -16.06 8.49
CA GLU A 118 0.49 -16.78 9.52
C GLU A 118 1.87 -16.14 9.73
N MET A 119 2.23 -15.95 11.00
CA MET A 119 3.52 -15.41 11.46
C MET A 119 4.31 -16.49 12.22
N PRO A 120 5.65 -16.46 12.18
CA PRO A 120 6.45 -17.34 13.02
C PRO A 120 6.12 -17.16 14.51
N ASN A 121 6.17 -18.27 15.28
CA ASN A 121 5.92 -18.27 16.74
C ASN A 121 4.58 -17.70 17.23
N GLN A 122 3.59 -17.55 16.33
CA GLN A 122 2.23 -17.24 16.74
C GLN A 122 1.60 -18.39 17.53
N LEU A 123 0.70 -18.08 18.45
CA LEU A 123 -0.11 -19.11 19.12
C LEU A 123 -1.21 -19.64 18.21
N THR A 124 -1.86 -18.75 17.50
CA THR A 124 -2.90 -19.06 16.51
C THR A 124 -2.98 -17.98 15.44
N CYS A 125 -3.58 -18.30 14.32
CA CYS A 125 -3.91 -17.34 13.26
C CYS A 125 -5.42 -17.32 13.04
N VAL A 126 -6.02 -16.14 13.01
CA VAL A 126 -7.42 -15.93 12.61
C VAL A 126 -7.43 -15.43 11.17
N ALA A 127 -7.96 -16.20 10.25
CA ALA A 127 -7.91 -15.86 8.83
C ALA A 127 -9.07 -16.46 8.04
N VAL A 128 -9.38 -15.85 6.90
CA VAL A 128 -10.23 -16.45 5.86
C VAL A 128 -9.39 -17.44 5.04
N ASP A 129 -9.99 -18.52 4.57
CA ASP A 129 -9.36 -19.32 3.52
C ASP A 129 -9.46 -18.58 2.17
N ASN A 130 -8.44 -17.80 1.89
CA ASN A 130 -8.42 -16.90 0.73
C ASN A 130 -8.52 -17.63 -0.62
N TYR A 131 -7.92 -18.82 -0.73
CA TYR A 131 -8.00 -19.60 -1.97
C TYR A 131 -9.41 -20.19 -2.16
N GLN A 132 -9.96 -20.83 -1.12
CA GLN A 132 -11.29 -21.42 -1.22
C GLN A 132 -12.36 -20.36 -1.42
N ALA A 133 -12.26 -19.23 -0.69
CA ALA A 133 -13.16 -18.10 -0.85
C ALA A 133 -13.12 -17.51 -2.28
N GLY A 134 -11.91 -17.36 -2.83
CA GLY A 134 -11.74 -16.98 -4.24
C GLY A 134 -12.39 -17.98 -5.19
N LYS A 135 -12.17 -19.28 -4.97
CA LYS A 135 -12.72 -20.34 -5.83
C LYS A 135 -14.25 -20.39 -5.77
N ASP A 136 -14.84 -20.26 -4.58
CA ASP A 136 -16.28 -20.22 -4.42
C ASP A 136 -16.90 -19.00 -5.10
N LEU A 137 -16.26 -17.83 -4.97
CA LEU A 137 -16.68 -16.61 -5.66
C LEU A 137 -16.58 -16.76 -7.18
N GLY A 138 -15.48 -17.30 -7.70
CA GLY A 138 -15.27 -17.54 -9.13
C GLY A 138 -16.32 -18.49 -9.72
N ASN A 139 -16.58 -19.61 -9.05
CA ASN A 139 -17.63 -20.55 -9.42
C ASN A 139 -19.03 -19.92 -9.45
N TRP A 140 -19.32 -19.09 -8.44
CA TRP A 140 -20.60 -18.39 -8.37
C TRP A 140 -20.75 -17.39 -9.50
N VAL A 141 -19.73 -16.58 -9.75
CA VAL A 141 -19.70 -15.58 -10.82
C VAL A 141 -19.81 -16.24 -12.20
N GLY A 142 -19.09 -17.34 -12.44
CA GLY A 142 -19.19 -18.09 -13.69
C GLY A 142 -20.61 -18.58 -13.99
N LYS A 143 -21.27 -19.17 -12.99
CA LYS A 143 -22.69 -19.59 -13.10
C LYS A 143 -23.63 -18.41 -13.34
N TYR A 144 -23.38 -17.28 -12.67
CA TYR A 144 -24.16 -16.07 -12.87
C TYR A 144 -24.03 -15.53 -14.30
N LEU A 145 -22.81 -15.42 -14.82
CA LEU A 145 -22.56 -14.95 -16.20
C LEU A 145 -23.21 -15.83 -17.25
N MET A 146 -23.09 -17.16 -17.09
CA MET A 146 -23.76 -18.13 -17.97
C MET A 146 -25.30 -17.95 -17.93
N GLY A 147 -25.85 -17.70 -16.73
CA GLY A 147 -27.29 -17.40 -16.55
C GLY A 147 -27.74 -16.10 -17.22
N GLN A 148 -26.82 -15.16 -17.44
CA GLN A 148 -27.04 -13.89 -18.18
C GLN A 148 -26.77 -14.03 -19.70
N GLY A 149 -26.45 -15.22 -20.20
CA GLY A 149 -26.13 -15.46 -21.60
C GLY A 149 -24.72 -14.99 -22.02
N VAL A 150 -23.81 -14.75 -21.07
CA VAL A 150 -22.41 -14.42 -21.35
C VAL A 150 -21.65 -15.72 -21.61
N GLU A 151 -21.32 -15.99 -22.87
CA GLU A 151 -20.63 -17.23 -23.26
C GLU A 151 -19.16 -17.25 -22.83
N LYS A 152 -18.49 -16.08 -22.82
CA LYS A 152 -17.07 -15.96 -22.46
C LYS A 152 -16.81 -14.74 -21.57
N ALA A 153 -16.12 -14.96 -20.47
CA ALA A 153 -15.60 -13.90 -19.60
C ALA A 153 -14.22 -13.43 -20.08
N TYR A 154 -14.10 -12.14 -20.34
CA TYR A 154 -12.83 -11.44 -20.60
C TYR A 154 -12.44 -10.70 -19.33
N LEU A 155 -11.54 -11.28 -18.56
CA LEU A 155 -11.22 -10.87 -17.20
C LEU A 155 -10.06 -9.86 -17.13
N LEU A 156 -10.29 -8.74 -16.45
CA LEU A 156 -9.26 -7.91 -15.84
C LEU A 156 -9.13 -8.31 -14.36
N ASP A 157 -7.98 -8.84 -13.97
CA ASP A 157 -7.66 -9.21 -12.58
C ASP A 157 -6.83 -8.11 -11.93
N LEU A 158 -7.43 -7.35 -11.01
CA LEU A 158 -6.77 -6.32 -10.21
C LEU A 158 -6.24 -6.95 -8.92
N THR A 159 -5.03 -7.47 -8.99
CA THR A 159 -4.38 -8.23 -7.91
C THR A 159 -3.46 -7.38 -7.02
N PHE A 160 -2.88 -8.03 -6.00
CA PHE A 160 -1.81 -7.50 -5.17
C PHE A 160 -0.85 -8.65 -4.83
N HIS A 161 0.47 -8.38 -4.74
CA HIS A 161 1.49 -9.43 -4.65
C HIS A 161 1.77 -9.91 -3.22
N GLN A 162 0.77 -9.88 -2.33
CA GLN A 162 0.87 -10.56 -1.03
C GLN A 162 0.32 -11.99 -1.14
N PRO A 163 0.82 -12.96 -0.33
CA PRO A 163 0.44 -14.37 -0.46
C PRO A 163 -1.06 -14.64 -0.34
N ASN A 164 -1.75 -13.91 0.56
CA ASN A 164 -3.20 -14.03 0.75
C ASN A 164 -3.98 -13.51 -0.47
N THR A 165 -3.60 -12.36 -1.02
CA THR A 165 -4.27 -11.75 -2.17
C THR A 165 -3.97 -12.48 -3.47
N GLN A 166 -2.76 -13.01 -3.65
CA GLN A 166 -2.45 -13.91 -4.77
C GLN A 166 -3.29 -15.20 -4.71
N SER A 167 -3.52 -15.74 -3.50
CA SER A 167 -4.38 -16.90 -3.29
C SER A 167 -5.84 -16.62 -3.66
N ARG A 168 -6.37 -15.40 -3.35
CA ARG A 168 -7.71 -14.95 -3.78
C ARG A 168 -7.84 -14.96 -5.29
N SER A 169 -6.91 -14.29 -5.96
CA SER A 169 -6.91 -14.15 -7.43
C SER A 169 -6.80 -15.51 -8.11
N ARG A 170 -5.87 -16.36 -7.67
CA ARG A 170 -5.72 -17.73 -8.21
C ARG A 170 -6.99 -18.54 -8.02
N GLY A 171 -7.56 -18.55 -6.81
CA GLY A 171 -8.81 -19.26 -6.53
C GLY A 171 -9.95 -18.75 -7.40
N PHE A 172 -10.12 -17.43 -7.54
CA PHE A 172 -11.15 -16.82 -8.36
C PHE A 172 -11.05 -17.24 -9.83
N VAL A 173 -9.85 -17.15 -10.41
CA VAL A 173 -9.62 -17.54 -11.82
C VAL A 173 -9.91 -19.02 -12.04
N GLU A 174 -9.50 -19.90 -11.13
CA GLU A 174 -9.78 -21.33 -11.21
C GLU A 174 -11.29 -21.61 -11.13
N GLY A 175 -11.98 -21.08 -10.10
CA GLY A 175 -13.42 -21.25 -9.94
C GLY A 175 -14.23 -20.68 -11.12
N LEU A 176 -13.79 -19.55 -11.68
CA LEU A 176 -14.44 -18.96 -12.86
C LEU A 176 -14.29 -19.88 -14.07
N LYS A 177 -13.08 -20.44 -14.32
CA LYS A 177 -12.79 -21.39 -15.40
C LYS A 177 -13.55 -22.71 -15.26
N ASP A 178 -13.82 -23.15 -14.02
CA ASP A 178 -14.62 -24.36 -13.76
C ASP A 178 -16.09 -24.20 -14.20
N SER A 179 -16.58 -22.96 -14.32
CA SER A 179 -18.00 -22.65 -14.54
C SER A 179 -18.31 -21.83 -15.79
N CYS A 180 -17.32 -21.17 -16.41
CA CYS A 180 -17.51 -20.31 -17.57
C CYS A 180 -16.25 -20.30 -18.44
N GLN A 181 -16.41 -20.21 -19.75
CA GLN A 181 -15.25 -19.99 -20.64
C GLN A 181 -14.60 -18.66 -20.28
N THR A 182 -13.32 -18.68 -19.91
CA THR A 182 -12.63 -17.52 -19.35
C THR A 182 -11.30 -17.26 -20.03
N GLU A 183 -11.07 -16.01 -20.40
CA GLU A 183 -9.78 -15.49 -20.82
C GLU A 183 -9.34 -14.39 -19.84
N VAL A 184 -8.18 -14.57 -19.20
CA VAL A 184 -7.54 -13.51 -18.41
C VAL A 184 -6.82 -12.59 -19.38
N VAL A 185 -7.42 -11.43 -19.66
CA VAL A 185 -6.86 -10.45 -20.61
C VAL A 185 -5.64 -9.77 -19.98
N LEU A 186 -5.76 -9.38 -18.71
CA LEU A 186 -4.68 -8.77 -17.93
C LEU A 186 -4.81 -9.18 -16.47
N SER A 187 -3.66 -9.37 -15.80
CA SER A 187 -3.54 -9.41 -14.33
C SER A 187 -2.57 -8.31 -13.90
N ILE A 188 -3.02 -7.39 -13.08
CA ILE A 188 -2.31 -6.14 -12.77
C ILE A 188 -2.19 -5.96 -11.26
N ASN A 189 -0.97 -5.71 -10.79
CA ASN A 189 -0.74 -5.34 -9.39
C ASN A 189 -1.15 -3.89 -9.14
N ALA A 190 -2.34 -3.69 -8.60
CA ALA A 190 -2.89 -2.39 -8.24
C ALA A 190 -2.45 -1.91 -6.84
N GLN A 191 -1.59 -2.67 -6.13
CA GLN A 191 -1.05 -2.37 -4.80
C GLN A 191 -2.10 -2.01 -3.74
N SER A 192 -3.34 -2.44 -3.92
CA SER A 192 -4.50 -2.07 -3.07
C SER A 192 -4.71 -0.55 -2.92
N ARG A 193 -4.21 0.25 -3.86
CA ARG A 193 -4.29 1.72 -3.85
C ARG A 193 -5.32 2.22 -4.85
N TYR A 194 -6.24 3.09 -4.38
CA TYR A 194 -7.35 3.60 -5.20
C TYR A 194 -6.87 4.27 -6.50
N ILE A 195 -5.90 5.20 -6.43
CA ILE A 195 -5.44 5.96 -7.61
C ILE A 195 -4.80 5.03 -8.64
N MET A 196 -3.99 4.07 -8.20
CA MET A 196 -3.35 3.11 -9.10
C MET A 196 -4.37 2.19 -9.76
N ALA A 197 -5.28 1.62 -8.97
CA ALA A 197 -6.34 0.74 -9.48
C ALA A 197 -7.25 1.48 -10.48
N TYR A 198 -7.60 2.75 -10.20
CA TYR A 198 -8.36 3.59 -11.12
C TYR A 198 -7.65 3.77 -12.46
N GLN A 199 -6.39 4.24 -12.42
CA GLN A 199 -5.63 4.52 -13.65
C GLN A 199 -5.41 3.25 -14.47
N MET A 200 -5.00 2.17 -13.82
CA MET A 200 -4.75 0.89 -14.51
C MET A 200 -6.03 0.31 -15.11
N THR A 201 -7.17 0.45 -14.42
CA THR A 201 -8.47 0.04 -14.97
C THR A 201 -8.85 0.89 -16.18
N TYR A 202 -8.70 2.22 -16.06
CA TYR A 202 -9.02 3.15 -17.16
C TYR A 202 -8.19 2.85 -18.40
N ASP A 203 -6.87 2.68 -18.23
CA ASP A 203 -5.95 2.35 -19.32
C ASP A 203 -6.28 0.97 -19.95
N ALA A 204 -6.53 -0.04 -19.11
CA ALA A 204 -6.87 -1.39 -19.57
C ALA A 204 -8.16 -1.41 -20.39
N LEU A 205 -9.22 -0.76 -19.93
CA LEU A 205 -10.50 -0.72 -20.63
C LEU A 205 -10.44 0.09 -21.93
N THR A 206 -9.56 1.07 -22.02
CA THR A 206 -9.32 1.85 -23.23
C THR A 206 -8.61 1.00 -24.30
N VAL A 207 -7.64 0.18 -23.89
CA VAL A 207 -6.83 -0.67 -24.81
C VAL A 207 -7.54 -1.97 -25.16
N TYR A 208 -8.28 -2.54 -24.21
CA TYR A 208 -8.96 -3.84 -24.33
C TYR A 208 -10.47 -3.72 -24.11
N PRO A 209 -11.22 -3.14 -25.07
CA PRO A 209 -12.66 -2.87 -24.92
C PRO A 209 -13.52 -4.15 -24.84
N GLN A 210 -12.96 -5.33 -25.10
CA GLN A 210 -13.64 -6.63 -24.93
C GLN A 210 -13.78 -7.05 -23.46
N ILE A 211 -13.04 -6.46 -22.52
CA ILE A 211 -13.17 -6.75 -21.10
C ILE A 211 -14.61 -6.53 -20.65
N ASN A 212 -15.21 -7.57 -20.05
CA ASN A 212 -16.58 -7.56 -19.54
C ASN A 212 -16.71 -7.96 -18.06
N LEU A 213 -15.57 -8.34 -17.46
CA LEU A 213 -15.47 -8.75 -16.06
C LEU A 213 -14.20 -8.15 -15.44
N ILE A 214 -14.35 -7.53 -14.27
CA ILE A 214 -13.24 -7.05 -13.45
C ILE A 214 -13.32 -7.77 -12.10
N PHE A 215 -12.24 -8.44 -11.71
CA PHE A 215 -12.07 -8.93 -10.35
C PHE A 215 -11.20 -7.97 -9.56
N ALA A 216 -11.72 -7.49 -8.44
CA ALA A 216 -11.02 -6.60 -7.53
C ALA A 216 -10.79 -7.31 -6.19
N ILE A 217 -9.56 -7.42 -5.79
CA ILE A 217 -9.14 -8.18 -4.59
C ILE A 217 -9.62 -7.60 -3.27
N ASN A 218 -10.13 -6.38 -3.26
CA ASN A 218 -10.69 -5.70 -2.08
C ASN A 218 -11.59 -4.51 -2.48
N ASP A 219 -12.23 -3.91 -1.49
CA ASP A 219 -13.17 -2.80 -1.66
C ASP A 219 -12.51 -1.56 -2.27
N THR A 220 -11.27 -1.27 -1.91
CA THR A 220 -10.53 -0.10 -2.44
C THR A 220 -10.31 -0.21 -3.95
N THR A 221 -9.88 -1.37 -4.43
CA THR A 221 -9.68 -1.61 -5.87
C THR A 221 -11.00 -1.69 -6.62
N ALA A 222 -12.06 -2.23 -6.01
CA ALA A 222 -13.40 -2.29 -6.62
C ALA A 222 -14.00 -0.89 -6.80
N LYS A 223 -13.93 -0.02 -5.79
CA LYS A 223 -14.39 1.38 -5.88
C LYS A 223 -13.66 2.13 -6.99
N ALA A 224 -12.37 1.93 -7.12
CA ALA A 224 -11.54 2.52 -8.16
C ALA A 224 -11.95 2.04 -9.56
N ALA A 225 -12.15 0.74 -9.74
CA ALA A 225 -12.60 0.14 -11.01
C ALA A 225 -13.99 0.67 -11.42
N ILE A 226 -14.93 0.75 -10.48
CA ILE A 226 -16.26 1.32 -10.71
C ILE A 226 -16.18 2.78 -11.18
N SER A 227 -15.33 3.59 -10.54
CA SER A 227 -15.13 4.98 -10.94
C SER A 227 -14.55 5.09 -12.36
N ALA A 228 -13.57 4.26 -12.72
CA ALA A 228 -13.04 4.22 -14.09
C ALA A 228 -14.10 3.82 -15.13
N CYS A 229 -14.95 2.84 -14.82
CA CYS A 229 -16.06 2.44 -15.68
C CYS A 229 -17.08 3.58 -15.89
N ARG A 230 -17.39 4.34 -14.84
CA ARG A 230 -18.29 5.50 -14.90
C ARG A 230 -17.72 6.62 -15.77
N ASP A 231 -16.44 6.95 -15.60
CA ASP A 231 -15.78 8.02 -16.36
C ASP A 231 -15.63 7.67 -17.84
N LEU A 232 -15.43 6.39 -18.15
CA LEU A 232 -15.45 5.86 -19.52
C LEU A 232 -16.88 5.69 -20.09
N LYS A 233 -17.92 5.96 -19.28
CA LYS A 233 -19.34 5.83 -19.66
C LYS A 233 -19.68 4.41 -20.17
N ILE A 234 -19.09 3.40 -19.56
CA ILE A 234 -19.39 2.00 -19.88
C ILE A 234 -20.81 1.68 -19.42
N ASP A 235 -21.51 0.87 -20.20
CA ASP A 235 -22.84 0.38 -19.86
C ASP A 235 -22.74 -0.63 -18.70
N PRO A 236 -23.41 -0.42 -17.55
CA PRO A 236 -23.42 -1.35 -16.43
C PRO A 236 -23.94 -2.76 -16.75
N ASP A 237 -24.73 -2.89 -17.81
CA ASP A 237 -25.22 -4.23 -18.23
C ASP A 237 -24.17 -5.03 -19.01
N ARG A 238 -23.12 -4.37 -19.51
CA ARG A 238 -22.03 -5.00 -20.24
C ARG A 238 -20.80 -5.28 -19.37
N MET A 239 -20.74 -4.73 -18.15
CA MET A 239 -19.58 -4.82 -17.29
C MET A 239 -19.99 -5.30 -15.90
N ASN A 240 -19.23 -6.25 -15.36
CA ASN A 240 -19.38 -6.71 -13.98
C ASN A 240 -18.08 -6.45 -13.21
N VAL A 241 -18.18 -5.70 -12.11
CA VAL A 241 -17.10 -5.52 -11.15
C VAL A 241 -17.38 -6.40 -9.94
N ILE A 242 -16.51 -7.35 -9.67
CA ILE A 242 -16.63 -8.30 -8.56
C ILE A 242 -15.67 -7.86 -7.46
N THR A 243 -16.15 -7.72 -6.24
CA THR A 243 -15.29 -7.40 -5.09
C THR A 243 -15.07 -8.61 -4.19
N PHE A 244 -13.84 -8.74 -3.73
CA PHE A 244 -13.49 -9.63 -2.64
C PHE A 244 -13.40 -8.80 -1.35
N GLY A 245 -14.51 -8.66 -0.63
CA GLY A 245 -14.56 -7.79 0.55
C GLY A 245 -15.98 -7.56 1.04
N LEU A 246 -16.63 -6.49 0.60
CA LEU A 246 -17.85 -5.92 1.17
C LEU A 246 -17.68 -5.50 2.64
N GLU A 247 -16.50 -4.98 2.96
CA GLU A 247 -16.18 -4.55 4.32
C GLU A 247 -16.87 -3.23 4.68
N GLY A 248 -16.89 -2.28 3.72
CA GLY A 248 -17.42 -0.92 3.93
C GLY A 248 -18.85 -0.71 3.43
N ASP A 249 -19.48 0.35 3.89
CA ASP A 249 -20.85 0.74 3.48
C ASP A 249 -20.94 1.12 2.00
N ALA A 250 -19.87 1.65 1.43
CA ALA A 250 -19.87 2.15 0.05
C ALA A 250 -20.23 1.04 -0.96
N LEU A 251 -19.60 -0.13 -0.86
CA LEU A 251 -19.88 -1.25 -1.76
C LEU A 251 -21.16 -2.01 -1.41
N LYS A 252 -21.56 -2.06 -0.13
CA LYS A 252 -22.89 -2.57 0.26
C LYS A 252 -24.00 -1.72 -0.34
N ASN A 253 -23.83 -0.38 -0.35
CA ASN A 253 -24.76 0.53 -1.03
C ASN A 253 -24.70 0.35 -2.55
N GLU A 254 -23.50 0.24 -3.12
CA GLU A 254 -23.33 0.00 -4.56
C GLU A 254 -24.02 -1.29 -5.00
N LEU A 255 -23.89 -2.38 -4.22
CA LEU A 255 -24.52 -3.67 -4.48
C LEU A 255 -26.05 -3.58 -4.55
N THR A 256 -26.67 -2.65 -3.81
CA THR A 256 -28.13 -2.46 -3.76
C THR A 256 -28.64 -1.40 -4.74
N ASN A 257 -27.77 -0.67 -5.42
CA ASN A 257 -28.18 0.37 -6.39
C ASN A 257 -28.58 -0.23 -7.74
N GLU A 258 -29.67 0.30 -8.32
CA GLU A 258 -30.03 0.02 -9.71
C GLU A 258 -28.95 0.58 -10.66
N GLY A 259 -28.61 -0.17 -11.71
CA GLY A 259 -27.55 0.23 -12.66
C GLY A 259 -26.13 0.15 -12.10
N SER A 260 -25.91 -0.61 -11.03
CA SER A 260 -24.59 -0.83 -10.45
C SER A 260 -23.70 -1.71 -11.32
N PHE A 261 -22.41 -1.40 -11.35
CA PHE A 261 -21.37 -2.28 -11.88
C PHE A 261 -21.07 -3.44 -10.91
N CYS A 262 -21.26 -3.26 -9.59
CA CYS A 262 -21.02 -4.28 -8.57
C CYS A 262 -22.34 -4.99 -8.22
N LYS A 263 -22.58 -6.13 -8.85
CA LYS A 263 -23.79 -6.94 -8.62
C LYS A 263 -23.54 -8.11 -7.66
N ILE A 264 -22.28 -8.43 -7.40
CA ILE A 264 -21.83 -9.57 -6.61
C ILE A 264 -20.59 -9.15 -5.82
N GLY A 265 -20.53 -9.55 -4.55
CA GLY A 265 -19.35 -9.39 -3.72
C GLY A 265 -19.22 -10.54 -2.74
N LEU A 266 -18.00 -10.78 -2.25
CA LEU A 266 -17.76 -11.76 -1.20
C LEU A 266 -17.60 -11.05 0.14
N ALA A 267 -18.43 -11.38 1.12
CA ALA A 267 -18.29 -10.90 2.49
C ALA A 267 -17.34 -11.80 3.29
N MET A 268 -16.36 -11.18 3.96
CA MET A 268 -15.44 -11.84 4.89
C MET A 268 -15.78 -11.56 6.37
N PHE A 269 -16.75 -10.71 6.63
CA PHE A 269 -17.26 -10.37 7.96
C PHE A 269 -16.17 -9.88 8.93
N PRO A 270 -15.68 -8.64 8.82
CA PRO A 270 -14.70 -8.08 9.75
C PRO A 270 -15.18 -8.15 11.20
N GLU A 271 -16.50 -8.12 11.43
CA GLU A 271 -17.13 -8.31 12.74
C GLU A 271 -16.83 -9.71 13.33
N ILE A 272 -16.91 -10.76 12.53
CA ILE A 272 -16.63 -12.14 12.95
C ILE A 272 -15.12 -12.36 13.13
N VAL A 273 -14.29 -11.76 12.26
CA VAL A 273 -12.83 -11.82 12.40
C VAL A 273 -12.40 -11.13 13.69
N SER A 274 -12.91 -9.92 13.96
CA SER A 274 -12.62 -9.17 15.18
C SER A 274 -13.04 -9.92 16.44
N PHE A 275 -14.26 -10.45 16.42
CA PHE A 275 -14.77 -11.32 17.48
C PHE A 275 -13.82 -12.50 17.74
N SER A 276 -13.42 -13.20 16.68
CA SER A 276 -12.54 -14.36 16.78
C SER A 276 -11.14 -14.01 17.29
N CYS A 277 -10.59 -12.86 16.89
CA CYS A 277 -9.30 -12.36 17.37
C CYS A 277 -9.34 -12.05 18.88
N ILE A 278 -10.39 -11.37 19.36
CA ILE A 278 -10.53 -11.02 20.78
C ILE A 278 -10.74 -12.27 21.64
N GLU A 279 -11.61 -13.21 21.22
CA GLU A 279 -11.82 -14.46 21.97
C GLU A 279 -10.55 -15.32 22.00
N ALA A 280 -9.79 -15.38 20.88
CA ALA A 280 -8.48 -16.03 20.86
C ALA A 280 -7.47 -15.34 21.78
N ALA A 281 -7.48 -13.99 21.85
CA ALA A 281 -6.63 -13.24 22.75
C ALA A 281 -6.97 -13.51 24.24
N ILE A 282 -8.25 -13.56 24.59
CA ILE A 282 -8.69 -13.92 25.95
C ILE A 282 -8.29 -15.35 26.30
N ALA A 283 -8.44 -16.29 25.39
CA ALA A 283 -8.02 -17.69 25.58
C ALA A 283 -6.50 -17.79 25.74
N ALA A 284 -5.72 -17.09 24.92
CA ALA A 284 -4.25 -17.02 25.01
C ALA A 284 -3.77 -16.44 26.35
N PHE A 285 -4.40 -15.35 26.81
CA PHE A 285 -4.11 -14.75 28.12
C PHE A 285 -4.32 -15.75 29.27
N ASN A 286 -5.36 -16.56 29.16
CA ASN A 286 -5.65 -17.63 30.13
C ASN A 286 -4.88 -18.93 29.87
N GLN A 287 -3.89 -18.93 28.97
CA GLN A 287 -3.03 -20.08 28.62
C GLN A 287 -3.84 -21.32 28.17
N LYS A 288 -5.01 -21.10 27.58
CA LYS A 288 -5.84 -22.19 27.03
C LYS A 288 -5.24 -22.68 25.70
N PRO A 289 -5.32 -23.98 25.42
CA PRO A 289 -4.87 -24.52 24.14
C PRO A 289 -5.70 -23.95 22.99
N LEU A 290 -5.02 -23.46 21.97
CA LEU A 290 -5.62 -22.92 20.76
C LEU A 290 -5.23 -23.78 19.56
N PRO A 291 -6.12 -23.98 18.57
CA PRO A 291 -5.72 -24.58 17.31
C PRO A 291 -4.71 -23.68 16.60
N ARG A 292 -3.90 -24.24 15.72
CA ARG A 292 -2.94 -23.44 14.95
C ARG A 292 -3.60 -22.33 14.14
N LYS A 293 -4.83 -22.57 13.67
CA LYS A 293 -5.58 -21.62 12.83
C LYS A 293 -7.07 -21.71 13.08
N PHE A 294 -7.72 -20.56 13.13
CA PHE A 294 -9.16 -20.39 13.03
C PHE A 294 -9.51 -19.88 11.62
N ILE A 295 -10.32 -20.64 10.90
CA ILE A 295 -10.83 -20.21 9.59
C ILE A 295 -12.20 -19.56 9.81
N THR A 296 -12.29 -18.27 9.52
CA THR A 296 -13.54 -17.51 9.58
C THR A 296 -14.35 -17.71 8.30
N PRO A 297 -15.69 -17.67 8.39
CA PRO A 297 -16.56 -17.91 7.26
C PRO A 297 -16.51 -16.78 6.22
N HIS A 298 -16.87 -17.12 4.99
CA HIS A 298 -17.12 -16.20 3.90
C HIS A 298 -18.42 -16.54 3.18
N VAL A 299 -19.05 -15.55 2.54
CA VAL A 299 -20.29 -15.75 1.79
C VAL A 299 -20.33 -14.84 0.56
N VAL A 300 -20.76 -15.40 -0.57
CA VAL A 300 -21.05 -14.60 -1.77
C VAL A 300 -22.41 -13.93 -1.61
N LEU A 301 -22.44 -12.62 -1.66
CA LEU A 301 -23.63 -11.80 -1.49
C LEU A 301 -24.01 -11.07 -2.78
N THR A 302 -25.32 -10.92 -2.94
CA THR A 302 -25.99 -10.11 -3.95
C THR A 302 -26.92 -9.12 -3.25
N ALA A 303 -27.53 -8.20 -4.00
CA ALA A 303 -28.54 -7.27 -3.46
C ALA A 303 -29.65 -8.01 -2.66
N LYS A 304 -30.05 -9.21 -3.12
CA LYS A 304 -31.12 -9.99 -2.49
C LYS A 304 -30.69 -10.64 -1.17
N THR A 305 -29.45 -11.13 -1.09
CA THR A 305 -28.95 -11.89 0.07
C THR A 305 -28.22 -11.00 1.07
N LEU A 306 -27.84 -9.78 0.70
CA LEU A 306 -27.17 -8.83 1.59
C LEU A 306 -28.03 -8.55 2.84
N THR A 307 -29.34 -8.37 2.67
CA THR A 307 -30.25 -8.00 3.76
C THR A 307 -30.54 -9.14 4.74
N ASP A 308 -30.18 -10.37 4.42
CA ASP A 308 -30.22 -11.49 5.37
C ASP A 308 -29.10 -11.33 6.42
N TYR A 309 -27.91 -10.96 5.96
CA TYR A 309 -26.72 -10.82 6.81
C TYR A 309 -26.54 -9.42 7.40
N TYR A 310 -27.02 -8.38 6.74
CA TYR A 310 -26.82 -7.00 7.16
C TYR A 310 -28.11 -6.20 7.19
N SER A 311 -28.31 -5.43 8.26
CA SER A 311 -29.42 -4.49 8.40
C SER A 311 -28.94 -3.06 8.22
N ARG A 312 -29.67 -2.26 7.44
CA ARG A 312 -29.36 -0.83 7.26
C ARG A 312 -29.84 -0.04 8.47
N THR A 313 -28.95 0.73 9.08
CA THR A 313 -29.25 1.61 10.23
C THR A 313 -28.92 3.07 9.89
N SER A 314 -29.25 4.02 10.78
CA SER A 314 -28.81 5.42 10.64
C SER A 314 -27.29 5.58 10.62
N ASN A 315 -26.55 4.62 11.18
CA ASN A 315 -25.09 4.64 11.31
C ASN A 315 -24.38 3.69 10.32
N GLY A 316 -25.04 3.31 9.23
CA GLY A 316 -24.51 2.39 8.22
C GLY A 316 -25.08 0.96 8.34
N TRP A 317 -24.43 0.04 7.65
CA TRP A 317 -24.80 -1.38 7.66
C TRP A 317 -24.26 -2.08 8.88
N LYS A 318 -25.11 -2.87 9.56
CA LYS A 318 -24.72 -3.67 10.73
C LYS A 318 -25.00 -5.14 10.49
N LEU A 319 -24.06 -6.00 10.92
CA LEU A 319 -24.20 -7.45 10.86
C LEU A 319 -25.38 -7.91 11.71
N ASN A 320 -26.21 -8.76 11.13
CA ASN A 320 -27.25 -9.50 11.83
C ASN A 320 -26.63 -10.73 12.50
N TRP A 321 -26.16 -10.55 13.74
CA TRP A 321 -25.50 -11.62 14.50
C TRP A 321 -26.38 -12.86 14.72
N GLU A 322 -27.69 -12.70 14.86
CA GLU A 322 -28.61 -13.82 15.03
C GLU A 322 -28.62 -14.68 13.78
N TYR A 323 -28.76 -14.05 12.61
CA TYR A 323 -28.74 -14.76 11.33
C TYR A 323 -27.35 -15.36 11.06
N ALA A 324 -26.29 -14.61 11.30
CA ALA A 324 -24.91 -15.06 11.10
C ALA A 324 -24.60 -16.30 11.96
N ARG A 325 -24.90 -16.28 13.27
CA ARG A 325 -24.68 -17.42 14.18
C ARG A 325 -25.47 -18.68 13.80
N LYS A 326 -26.61 -18.51 13.15
CA LYS A 326 -27.44 -19.62 12.69
C LYS A 326 -26.95 -20.24 11.39
N HIS A 327 -26.34 -19.47 10.51
CA HIS A 327 -26.04 -19.88 9.14
C HIS A 327 -24.55 -19.97 8.82
N LEU A 328 -23.66 -19.44 9.69
CA LEU A 328 -22.22 -19.47 9.52
C LEU A 328 -21.56 -20.33 10.60
N ASP A 329 -20.53 -21.05 10.21
CA ASP A 329 -19.67 -21.78 11.15
C ASP A 329 -18.64 -20.82 11.75
N ILE A 330 -18.98 -20.21 12.89
CA ILE A 330 -18.09 -19.30 13.60
C ILE A 330 -17.10 -20.14 14.43
N PRO A 331 -15.77 -20.04 14.19
CA PRO A 331 -14.81 -21.03 14.64
C PRO A 331 -14.49 -21.00 16.14
N ILE A 332 -14.91 -19.95 16.84
CA ILE A 332 -14.69 -19.79 18.29
C ILE A 332 -15.98 -19.35 18.99
N LYS A 333 -16.16 -19.82 20.22
CA LYS A 333 -17.31 -19.45 21.05
C LYS A 333 -16.90 -18.42 22.11
N PRO A 334 -17.82 -17.53 22.54
CA PRO A 334 -17.54 -16.59 23.62
C PRO A 334 -17.09 -17.32 24.89
N GLU A 335 -15.99 -16.90 25.46
CA GLU A 335 -15.44 -17.47 26.70
C GLU A 335 -16.37 -17.28 27.91
N ARG A 336 -17.15 -16.19 27.94
CA ARG A 336 -18.06 -15.86 29.05
C ARG A 336 -19.42 -16.54 28.99
N ASP A 337 -19.82 -17.05 27.84
CA ASP A 337 -21.11 -17.77 27.70
C ASP A 337 -21.05 -19.23 28.23
N THR A 338 -19.88 -19.65 28.73
CA THR A 338 -19.76 -20.96 29.39
C THR A 338 -20.16 -20.84 30.86
N PRO A 339 -21.06 -21.70 31.39
CA PRO A 339 -21.67 -21.57 32.71
C PRO A 339 -20.74 -21.62 33.93
N HIS A 340 -19.43 -21.76 33.74
CA HIS A 340 -18.40 -21.80 34.80
C HIS A 340 -17.12 -21.04 34.42
N SER A 341 -17.19 -20.05 33.55
CA SER A 341 -15.97 -19.32 33.13
C SER A 341 -15.47 -18.41 34.26
N SER A 342 -14.38 -18.83 34.89
CA SER A 342 -13.52 -17.99 35.76
C SER A 342 -12.42 -17.29 34.98
N ALA A 343 -12.56 -17.14 33.66
CA ALA A 343 -11.54 -16.57 32.80
C ALA A 343 -11.24 -15.11 33.23
N SER A 344 -9.97 -14.83 33.51
CA SER A 344 -9.50 -13.47 33.69
C SER A 344 -9.39 -12.79 32.32
N LEU A 345 -9.55 -11.46 32.30
CA LEU A 345 -9.47 -10.67 31.09
C LEU A 345 -8.13 -9.96 31.00
N PRO A 346 -7.51 -9.86 29.80
CA PRO A 346 -6.39 -8.96 29.62
C PRO A 346 -6.83 -7.52 29.89
N GLY A 347 -5.97 -6.72 30.50
CA GLY A 347 -6.21 -5.28 30.72
C GLY A 347 -6.04 -4.50 29.44
N GLN A 348 -5.05 -4.89 28.62
CA GLN A 348 -4.67 -4.19 27.39
C GLN A 348 -4.30 -5.16 26.30
N ILE A 349 -4.89 -5.00 25.11
CA ILE A 349 -4.52 -5.72 23.88
C ILE A 349 -3.83 -4.74 22.95
N GLY A 350 -2.68 -5.15 22.39
CA GLY A 350 -2.05 -4.48 21.26
C GLY A 350 -2.67 -4.95 19.95
N PHE A 351 -2.98 -4.02 19.04
CA PHE A 351 -3.42 -4.34 17.71
C PHE A 351 -2.52 -3.65 16.68
N LEU A 352 -1.65 -4.44 16.06
CA LEU A 352 -0.75 -3.99 15.01
C LEU A 352 -1.36 -4.26 13.65
N ILE A 353 -1.51 -3.21 12.85
CA ILE A 353 -2.05 -3.26 11.49
C ILE A 353 -1.07 -2.67 10.49
N PRO A 354 -1.05 -3.13 9.22
CA PRO A 354 -0.12 -2.60 8.21
C PRO A 354 -0.40 -1.14 7.86
N PHE A 355 -1.69 -0.74 7.70
CA PHE A 355 -2.09 0.62 7.33
C PHE A 355 -3.55 0.91 7.68
N THR A 356 -3.79 2.05 8.31
CA THR A 356 -5.13 2.45 8.79
C THR A 356 -6.06 2.96 7.69
N GLU A 357 -5.54 3.38 6.53
CA GLU A 357 -6.35 3.94 5.44
C GLU A 357 -7.13 2.88 4.64
N HIS A 358 -6.74 1.61 4.73
CA HIS A 358 -7.39 0.52 4.01
C HIS A 358 -8.73 0.16 4.66
N ASP A 359 -9.79 0.02 3.86
CA ASP A 359 -11.15 -0.24 4.37
C ASP A 359 -11.22 -1.46 5.29
N TRP A 360 -10.51 -2.56 4.99
CA TRP A 360 -10.43 -3.73 5.85
C TRP A 360 -9.93 -3.39 7.26
N TYR A 361 -8.73 -2.81 7.37
CA TYR A 361 -8.13 -2.52 8.68
C TYR A 361 -8.86 -1.43 9.44
N LYS A 362 -9.47 -0.47 8.73
CA LYS A 362 -10.33 0.55 9.32
C LYS A 362 -11.55 -0.09 9.99
N ASN A 363 -12.27 -0.95 9.28
CA ASN A 363 -13.44 -1.62 9.82
C ASN A 363 -13.06 -2.64 10.91
N LEU A 364 -12.00 -3.43 10.67
CA LEU A 364 -11.49 -4.37 11.66
C LEU A 364 -11.11 -3.68 12.97
N THR A 365 -10.43 -2.52 12.90
CA THR A 365 -10.06 -1.72 14.08
C THR A 365 -11.29 -1.23 14.86
N LEU A 366 -12.32 -0.77 14.15
CA LEU A 366 -13.56 -0.33 14.78
C LEU A 366 -14.24 -1.48 15.52
N GLU A 367 -14.33 -2.65 14.88
CA GLU A 367 -14.98 -3.83 15.45
C GLU A 367 -14.17 -4.44 16.62
N VAL A 368 -12.82 -4.51 16.48
CA VAL A 368 -11.94 -4.96 17.58
C VAL A 368 -12.13 -4.08 18.82
N LYS A 369 -12.11 -2.74 18.66
CA LYS A 369 -12.34 -1.82 19.78
C LYS A 369 -13.74 -1.93 20.37
N ALA A 370 -14.75 -2.04 19.50
CA ALA A 370 -16.15 -2.17 19.95
C ALA A 370 -16.38 -3.45 20.73
N TYR A 371 -15.84 -4.59 20.26
CA TYR A 371 -16.02 -5.87 20.92
C TYR A 371 -15.19 -5.98 22.21
N ALA A 372 -13.92 -5.60 22.19
CA ALA A 372 -13.08 -5.55 23.39
C ALA A 372 -13.66 -4.63 24.47
N GLY A 373 -14.23 -3.50 24.05
CA GLY A 373 -14.90 -2.55 24.96
C GLY A 373 -16.10 -3.15 25.74
N GLN A 374 -16.80 -4.14 25.17
CA GLN A 374 -17.88 -4.84 25.89
C GLN A 374 -17.36 -5.62 27.10
N TYR A 375 -16.09 -6.02 27.08
CA TYR A 375 -15.41 -6.68 28.19
C TYR A 375 -14.62 -5.71 29.08
N GLY A 376 -14.58 -4.43 28.75
CA GLY A 376 -13.74 -3.45 29.45
C GLY A 376 -12.24 -3.59 29.16
N ILE A 377 -11.88 -4.26 28.05
CA ILE A 377 -10.49 -4.45 27.60
C ILE A 377 -10.05 -3.23 26.80
N GLY A 378 -8.90 -2.64 27.16
CA GLY A 378 -8.27 -1.58 26.40
C GLY A 378 -7.64 -2.11 25.11
N VAL A 379 -7.72 -1.34 24.01
CA VAL A 379 -7.08 -1.69 22.73
C VAL A 379 -6.19 -0.54 22.28
N GLN A 380 -4.89 -0.81 22.21
CA GLN A 380 -3.91 0.11 21.63
C GLN A 380 -3.62 -0.33 20.18
N VAL A 381 -3.86 0.58 19.23
CA VAL A 381 -3.66 0.31 17.79
C VAL A 381 -2.40 1.01 17.31
N ILE A 382 -1.58 0.29 16.55
CA ILE A 382 -0.42 0.85 15.84
C ILE A 382 -0.55 0.56 14.36
N ASP A 383 -0.33 1.63 13.58
CA ASP A 383 -0.18 1.59 12.13
C ASP A 383 1.30 1.40 11.81
N ALA A 384 1.66 0.18 11.42
CA ALA A 384 3.05 -0.18 11.13
C ALA A 384 3.54 0.47 9.83
N GLU A 385 2.66 0.75 8.87
CA GLU A 385 3.07 1.37 7.60
C GLU A 385 3.51 2.83 7.81
N GLN A 386 2.91 3.56 8.74
CA GLN A 386 3.34 4.92 9.05
C GLN A 386 4.83 4.94 9.46
N ASN A 387 5.21 4.03 10.33
CA ASN A 387 6.58 3.94 10.82
C ASN A 387 7.54 3.37 9.75
N VAL A 388 7.08 2.37 8.97
CA VAL A 388 7.85 1.81 7.85
C VAL A 388 8.01 2.84 6.73
N ARG A 389 6.98 3.66 6.45
CA ARG A 389 7.08 4.75 5.48
C ARG A 389 8.11 5.79 5.91
N ASP A 390 8.07 6.22 7.17
CA ASP A 390 9.03 7.20 7.70
C ASP A 390 10.46 6.66 7.60
N GLU A 391 10.69 5.38 7.90
CA GLU A 391 12.00 4.75 7.75
C GLU A 391 12.43 4.63 6.28
N ILE A 392 11.54 4.20 5.39
CA ILE A 392 11.82 4.14 3.95
C ILE A 392 12.12 5.54 3.39
N GLU A 393 11.40 6.57 3.81
CA GLU A 393 11.68 7.94 3.39
C GLU A 393 13.05 8.44 3.86
N ILE A 394 13.44 8.13 5.10
CA ILE A 394 14.78 8.43 5.60
C ILE A 394 15.84 7.73 4.74
N ARG A 395 15.68 6.44 4.45
CA ARG A 395 16.60 5.67 3.59
C ARG A 395 16.67 6.24 2.18
N ARG A 396 15.53 6.61 1.60
CA ARG A 396 15.47 7.27 0.28
C ARG A 396 16.23 8.59 0.24
N ARG A 397 16.12 9.38 1.31
CA ARG A 397 16.93 10.62 1.45
C ARG A 397 18.42 10.31 1.55
N GLN A 398 18.83 9.32 2.32
CA GLN A 398 20.22 8.89 2.42
C GLN A 398 20.75 8.43 1.06
N ILE A 399 19.98 7.64 0.30
CA ILE A 399 20.32 7.23 -1.07
C ILE A 399 20.51 8.46 -1.97
N ALA A 400 19.58 9.43 -1.92
CA ALA A 400 19.66 10.65 -2.71
C ALA A 400 20.89 11.51 -2.33
N THR A 401 21.14 11.70 -1.02
CA THR A 401 22.32 12.41 -0.51
C THR A 401 23.62 11.73 -0.98
N LYS A 402 23.65 10.39 -0.96
CA LYS A 402 24.82 9.65 -1.47
C LYS A 402 24.97 9.80 -2.98
N ALA A 403 23.86 9.74 -3.72
CA ALA A 403 23.85 9.86 -5.17
C ALA A 403 24.42 11.21 -5.63
N VAL A 404 24.06 12.31 -4.96
CA VAL A 404 24.57 13.65 -5.31
C VAL A 404 26.08 13.79 -5.11
N THR A 405 26.69 12.99 -4.23
CA THR A 405 28.17 13.01 -4.05
C THR A 405 28.93 12.52 -5.28
N LEU A 406 28.26 11.81 -6.17
CA LEU A 406 28.85 11.31 -7.42
C LEU A 406 28.80 12.34 -8.56
N VAL A 407 28.13 13.47 -8.36
CA VAL A 407 27.98 14.53 -9.39
C VAL A 407 29.06 15.56 -9.24
N GLU A 408 29.79 15.81 -10.33
CA GLU A 408 30.91 16.74 -10.42
C GLU A 408 30.55 17.97 -11.29
N PRO A 409 31.21 19.11 -11.09
CA PRO A 409 31.04 20.26 -11.99
C PRO A 409 31.33 19.87 -13.45
N GLY A 410 30.51 20.33 -14.38
CA GLY A 410 30.59 19.99 -15.80
C GLY A 410 29.78 18.76 -16.21
N ASP A 411 29.25 17.97 -15.27
CA ASP A 411 28.46 16.78 -15.59
C ASP A 411 27.11 17.12 -16.28
N VAL A 412 26.76 16.28 -17.24
CA VAL A 412 25.42 16.18 -17.80
C VAL A 412 24.71 15.01 -17.10
N VAL A 413 23.73 15.32 -16.26
CA VAL A 413 23.04 14.36 -15.40
C VAL A 413 21.63 14.14 -15.91
N LEU A 414 21.29 12.89 -16.23
CA LEU A 414 19.93 12.48 -16.57
C LEU A 414 19.25 11.94 -15.31
N VAL A 415 18.14 12.53 -14.94
CA VAL A 415 17.36 12.16 -13.74
C VAL A 415 16.02 11.58 -14.16
N ASP A 416 15.81 10.33 -13.85
CA ASP A 416 14.56 9.61 -14.07
C ASP A 416 13.50 10.01 -13.02
N SER A 417 12.29 9.55 -13.20
CA SER A 417 11.18 9.69 -12.25
C SER A 417 11.13 8.53 -11.24
N GLY A 418 10.66 8.80 -10.05
CA GLY A 418 10.47 7.78 -9.03
C GLY A 418 10.50 8.33 -7.60
N PRO A 419 10.36 7.46 -6.58
CA PRO A 419 10.23 7.89 -5.19
C PRO A 419 11.44 8.65 -4.65
N ILE A 420 12.65 8.36 -5.17
CA ILE A 420 13.91 9.00 -4.73
C ILE A 420 14.18 10.28 -5.53
N ALA A 421 13.54 10.46 -6.69
CA ALA A 421 13.83 11.56 -7.62
C ALA A 421 13.63 12.95 -7.01
N ALA A 422 12.59 13.14 -6.21
CA ALA A 422 12.32 14.41 -5.54
C ALA A 422 13.42 14.78 -4.53
N TYR A 423 13.88 13.81 -3.74
CA TYR A 423 14.98 14.00 -2.79
C TYR A 423 16.28 14.29 -3.51
N LEU A 424 16.59 13.54 -4.58
CA LEU A 424 17.76 13.76 -5.41
C LEU A 424 17.74 15.16 -6.05
N ALA A 425 16.59 15.60 -6.58
CA ALA A 425 16.44 16.93 -7.14
C ALA A 425 16.71 18.04 -6.11
N ALA A 426 16.18 17.88 -4.88
CA ALA A 426 16.44 18.82 -3.80
C ALA A 426 17.95 18.93 -3.46
N GLU A 427 18.64 17.81 -3.39
CA GLU A 427 20.08 17.77 -3.12
C GLU A 427 20.91 18.32 -4.30
N LEU A 428 20.52 18.06 -5.56
CA LEU A 428 21.19 18.59 -6.76
C LEU A 428 21.18 20.11 -6.82
N LYS A 429 20.25 20.81 -6.17
CA LYS A 429 20.24 22.29 -6.06
C LYS A 429 21.50 22.85 -5.38
N THR A 430 22.20 22.05 -4.62
CA THR A 430 23.47 22.45 -3.97
C THR A 430 24.66 22.47 -4.94
N LYS A 431 24.51 21.85 -6.11
CA LYS A 431 25.56 21.78 -7.14
C LYS A 431 25.53 23.02 -8.04
N LYS A 432 26.66 23.26 -8.69
CA LYS A 432 26.84 24.34 -9.68
C LYS A 432 27.54 23.81 -10.91
N ASP A 433 27.36 24.50 -12.01
CA ASP A 433 27.99 24.18 -13.29
C ASP A 433 27.65 22.75 -13.78
N ILE A 434 26.39 22.32 -13.61
CA ILE A 434 25.88 21.05 -14.11
C ILE A 434 24.69 21.26 -15.06
N THR A 435 24.48 20.29 -15.94
CA THR A 435 23.28 20.21 -16.78
C THR A 435 22.42 19.06 -16.31
N ILE A 436 21.15 19.32 -16.03
CA ILE A 436 20.17 18.30 -15.65
C ILE A 436 19.18 18.10 -16.78
N ILE A 437 19.03 16.85 -17.21
CA ILE A 437 18.02 16.42 -18.16
C ILE A 437 16.99 15.58 -17.40
N THR A 438 15.69 15.82 -17.60
CA THR A 438 14.65 15.03 -16.95
C THR A 438 13.36 14.98 -17.76
N ASN A 439 12.64 13.86 -17.63
CA ASN A 439 11.27 13.73 -18.10
C ASN A 439 10.24 13.93 -16.96
N SER A 440 10.71 14.09 -15.72
CA SER A 440 9.86 14.23 -14.54
C SER A 440 9.50 15.70 -14.31
N VAL A 441 8.20 16.01 -14.29
CA VAL A 441 7.69 17.33 -13.95
C VAL A 441 8.05 17.70 -12.51
N ILE A 442 8.05 16.72 -11.60
CA ILE A 442 8.43 16.93 -10.19
C ILE A 442 9.89 17.38 -10.08
N VAL A 443 10.80 16.68 -10.75
CA VAL A 443 12.23 17.04 -10.77
C VAL A 443 12.42 18.43 -11.38
N PHE A 444 11.72 18.69 -12.51
CA PHE A 444 11.78 19.98 -13.19
C PHE A 444 11.35 21.13 -12.28
N ASP A 445 10.20 20.98 -11.58
CA ASP A 445 9.66 22.00 -10.68
C ASP A 445 10.58 22.27 -9.47
N ILE A 446 11.14 21.20 -8.88
CA ILE A 446 12.06 21.34 -7.74
C ILE A 446 13.35 22.08 -8.14
N ILE A 447 13.94 21.77 -9.30
CA ILE A 447 15.20 22.39 -9.77
C ILE A 447 14.99 23.83 -10.22
N ASN A 448 13.84 24.15 -10.81
CA ASN A 448 13.56 25.47 -11.40
C ASN A 448 13.06 26.50 -10.35
N PRO A 449 13.62 27.73 -10.30
CA PRO A 449 14.87 28.18 -10.91
C PRO A 449 16.05 28.04 -9.93
N THR A 450 17.10 27.34 -10.32
CA THR A 450 18.33 27.25 -9.51
C THR A 450 19.50 27.84 -10.29
N PRO A 451 20.12 28.97 -9.85
CA PRO A 451 21.26 29.57 -10.52
C PRO A 451 22.48 28.61 -10.60
N GLY A 452 23.11 28.53 -11.76
CA GLY A 452 24.28 27.66 -12.01
C GLY A 452 23.89 26.23 -12.42
N ILE A 453 22.60 25.94 -12.66
CA ILE A 453 22.16 24.69 -13.24
C ILE A 453 21.43 24.95 -14.56
N THR A 454 21.88 24.27 -15.62
CA THR A 454 21.12 24.22 -16.88
C THR A 454 20.12 23.10 -16.80
N LEU A 455 18.82 23.41 -16.94
CA LEU A 455 17.75 22.44 -16.85
C LEU A 455 17.10 22.19 -18.21
N ILE A 456 17.07 20.93 -18.64
CA ILE A 456 16.52 20.50 -19.93
C ILE A 456 15.36 19.53 -19.66
N SER A 457 14.17 19.85 -20.16
CA SER A 457 13.05 18.90 -20.21
C SER A 457 13.10 18.09 -21.50
N THR A 458 12.81 16.80 -21.43
CA THR A 458 12.68 15.95 -22.64
C THR A 458 11.47 16.34 -23.51
N GLY A 459 10.51 17.09 -22.96
CA GLY A 459 9.23 17.29 -23.62
C GLY A 459 8.46 15.98 -23.80
N GLY A 460 7.39 15.99 -24.61
CA GLY A 460 6.58 14.82 -24.91
C GLY A 460 5.16 14.92 -24.36
N THR A 461 4.48 13.80 -24.29
CA THR A 461 3.11 13.70 -23.73
C THR A 461 3.17 13.58 -22.22
N LEU A 462 2.51 14.48 -21.51
CA LEU A 462 2.42 14.42 -20.05
C LEU A 462 1.48 13.28 -19.63
N ARG A 463 2.01 12.31 -18.90
CA ARG A 463 1.23 11.33 -18.16
C ARG A 463 0.90 11.89 -16.78
N TYR A 464 -0.36 12.23 -16.57
CA TYR A 464 -0.81 12.94 -15.37
C TYR A 464 -0.59 12.14 -14.08
N SER A 465 -0.83 10.81 -14.10
CA SER A 465 -0.75 9.95 -12.91
C SER A 465 0.65 9.83 -12.31
N SER A 466 1.69 9.80 -13.13
CA SER A 466 3.09 9.74 -12.72
C SER A 466 3.85 11.06 -12.85
N GLN A 467 3.21 12.09 -13.42
CA GLN A 467 3.79 13.40 -13.70
C GLN A 467 5.10 13.31 -14.50
N VAL A 468 5.11 12.44 -15.51
CA VAL A 468 6.25 12.23 -16.40
C VAL A 468 5.89 12.50 -17.85
N MET A 469 6.86 12.97 -18.60
CA MET A 469 6.75 13.14 -20.05
C MET A 469 7.22 11.85 -20.73
N VAL A 470 6.41 11.33 -21.63
CA VAL A 470 6.61 10.06 -22.35
C VAL A 470 6.30 10.20 -23.83
N GLY A 471 6.58 9.15 -24.58
CA GLY A 471 6.23 9.00 -25.99
C GLY A 471 7.33 9.45 -26.96
N PRO A 472 7.08 9.32 -28.29
CA PRO A 472 8.10 9.46 -29.32
C PRO A 472 8.89 10.77 -29.30
N THR A 473 8.25 11.87 -28.89
CA THR A 473 8.91 13.19 -28.77
C THR A 473 9.95 13.17 -27.64
N ALA A 474 9.59 12.65 -26.46
CA ALA A 474 10.50 12.55 -25.31
C ALA A 474 11.66 11.58 -25.59
N GLU A 475 11.34 10.42 -26.18
CA GLU A 475 12.35 9.44 -26.59
C GLU A 475 13.26 9.99 -27.70
N GLY A 476 12.69 10.77 -28.63
CA GLY A 476 13.42 11.43 -29.70
C GLY A 476 14.44 12.45 -29.19
N ALA A 477 14.06 13.25 -28.21
CA ALA A 477 14.98 14.21 -27.57
C ALA A 477 16.21 13.53 -26.97
N LEU A 478 16.04 12.35 -26.36
CA LEU A 478 17.17 11.61 -25.78
C LEU A 478 18.12 11.01 -26.82
N LYS A 479 17.72 10.83 -28.08
CA LYS A 479 18.62 10.35 -29.14
C LYS A 479 19.75 11.33 -29.46
N GLU A 480 19.45 12.62 -29.33
CA GLU A 480 20.38 13.72 -29.60
C GLU A 480 21.23 14.09 -28.36
N LEU A 481 20.88 13.59 -27.18
CA LEU A 481 21.53 13.93 -25.93
C LEU A 481 22.45 12.79 -25.45
N ARG A 482 23.53 13.16 -24.76
CA ARG A 482 24.39 12.21 -24.05
C ARG A 482 24.60 12.70 -22.63
N ALA A 483 24.25 11.83 -21.68
CA ALA A 483 24.47 12.09 -20.26
C ALA A 483 25.75 11.38 -19.77
N ASP A 484 26.46 12.03 -18.88
CA ASP A 484 27.59 11.40 -18.20
C ASP A 484 27.07 10.41 -17.16
N LYS A 485 25.98 10.75 -16.46
CA LYS A 485 25.37 9.92 -15.42
C LYS A 485 23.86 9.89 -15.59
N LEU A 486 23.28 8.69 -15.45
CA LEU A 486 21.84 8.47 -15.32
C LEU A 486 21.54 7.99 -13.90
N PHE A 487 20.69 8.69 -13.19
CA PHE A 487 20.05 8.19 -11.99
C PHE A 487 18.72 7.53 -12.36
N LEU A 488 18.73 6.21 -12.41
CA LEU A 488 17.60 5.37 -12.84
C LEU A 488 16.84 4.87 -11.62
N MET A 489 15.52 4.80 -11.73
CA MET A 489 14.63 4.18 -10.74
C MET A 489 13.68 3.22 -11.45
N VAL A 490 13.34 2.11 -10.80
CA VAL A 490 12.43 1.07 -11.33
C VAL A 490 11.48 0.59 -10.24
N SER A 491 10.42 -0.11 -10.63
CA SER A 491 9.42 -0.62 -9.67
C SER A 491 9.83 -1.96 -9.07
N GLY A 492 10.60 -2.78 -9.80
CA GLY A 492 11.00 -4.10 -9.34
C GLY A 492 12.37 -4.50 -9.84
N ILE A 493 13.08 -5.28 -9.02
CA ILE A 493 14.44 -5.75 -9.28
C ILE A 493 14.54 -7.22 -8.86
N THR A 494 14.78 -8.11 -9.83
CA THR A 494 15.09 -9.52 -9.57
C THR A 494 16.33 -9.96 -10.33
N LEU A 495 16.97 -11.04 -9.89
CA LEU A 495 18.19 -11.54 -10.55
C LEU A 495 17.87 -12.13 -11.91
N ASP A 496 16.74 -12.80 -12.04
CA ASP A 496 16.37 -13.56 -13.26
C ASP A 496 15.68 -12.65 -14.28
N PHE A 497 14.73 -11.81 -13.84
CA PHE A 497 13.98 -10.93 -14.73
C PHE A 497 14.66 -9.56 -14.94
N GLY A 498 15.58 -9.16 -14.05
CA GLY A 498 16.28 -7.89 -14.13
C GLY A 498 15.47 -6.72 -13.59
N LEU A 499 15.57 -5.57 -14.27
CA LEU A 499 14.85 -4.34 -13.96
C LEU A 499 13.47 -4.38 -14.58
N SER A 500 12.42 -4.08 -13.82
CA SER A 500 11.03 -4.14 -14.27
C SER A 500 10.19 -2.93 -13.85
N HIS A 501 9.15 -2.64 -14.64
CA HIS A 501 8.25 -1.52 -14.39
C HIS A 501 6.82 -1.86 -14.84
N HIS A 502 5.81 -1.14 -14.32
CA HIS A 502 4.40 -1.46 -14.57
C HIS A 502 3.86 -0.85 -15.87
N THR A 503 4.47 0.21 -16.39
CA THR A 503 3.88 1.06 -17.44
C THR A 503 4.70 1.02 -18.72
N ILE A 504 4.10 0.55 -19.82
CA ILE A 504 4.77 0.41 -21.13
C ILE A 504 5.41 1.71 -21.61
N SER A 505 4.68 2.83 -21.56
CA SER A 505 5.18 4.12 -22.03
C SER A 505 6.34 4.67 -21.22
N GLU A 506 6.47 4.29 -19.95
CA GLU A 506 7.60 4.64 -19.11
C GLU A 506 8.80 3.71 -19.35
N ILE A 507 8.54 2.46 -19.73
CA ILE A 507 9.59 1.49 -20.05
C ILE A 507 10.39 1.92 -21.27
N THR A 508 9.72 2.30 -22.35
CA THR A 508 10.40 2.78 -23.57
C THR A 508 11.25 4.02 -23.28
N MET A 509 10.74 4.89 -22.39
CA MET A 509 11.48 6.06 -21.93
C MET A 509 12.72 5.69 -21.10
N LYS A 510 12.60 4.78 -20.12
CA LYS A 510 13.73 4.29 -19.32
C LYS A 510 14.78 3.59 -20.19
N GLN A 511 14.37 2.82 -21.17
CA GLN A 511 15.26 2.22 -22.15
C GLN A 511 16.00 3.27 -23.01
N ALA A 512 15.32 4.36 -23.38
CA ALA A 512 15.95 5.47 -24.07
C ALA A 512 16.99 6.18 -23.18
N MET A 513 16.66 6.39 -21.90
CA MET A 513 17.59 6.96 -20.90
C MET A 513 18.85 6.10 -20.73
N ILE A 514 18.69 4.77 -20.58
CA ILE A 514 19.82 3.84 -20.45
C ILE A 514 20.76 3.94 -21.68
N ARG A 515 20.20 4.01 -22.89
CA ARG A 515 21.00 4.16 -24.12
C ARG A 515 21.71 5.51 -24.23
N SER A 516 21.22 6.55 -23.56
CA SER A 516 21.74 7.92 -23.66
C SER A 516 22.82 8.20 -22.62
N ALA A 517 23.05 7.34 -21.65
CA ALA A 517 23.95 7.57 -20.54
C ALA A 517 25.22 6.71 -20.64
N ARG A 518 26.35 7.27 -20.14
CA ARG A 518 27.64 6.56 -20.02
C ARG A 518 27.69 5.71 -18.75
N ASP A 519 27.16 6.24 -17.66
CA ASP A 519 27.15 5.60 -16.35
C ASP A 519 25.71 5.49 -15.84
N VAL A 520 25.22 4.27 -15.74
CA VAL A 520 23.86 3.96 -15.26
C VAL A 520 23.93 3.66 -13.76
N ILE A 521 23.39 4.55 -12.95
CA ILE A 521 23.36 4.46 -11.49
C ILE A 521 21.92 4.17 -11.07
N LEU A 522 21.67 2.95 -10.60
CA LEU A 522 20.37 2.55 -10.09
C LEU A 522 20.21 3.04 -8.66
N LEU A 523 19.12 3.77 -8.39
CA LEU A 523 18.72 4.19 -7.06
C LEU A 523 17.52 3.35 -6.62
N ALA A 524 17.69 2.54 -5.58
CA ALA A 524 16.63 1.67 -5.08
C ALA A 524 16.79 1.45 -3.58
N ASP A 525 15.72 1.58 -2.83
CA ASP A 525 15.66 1.06 -1.47
C ASP A 525 15.41 -0.45 -1.47
N HIS A 526 15.64 -1.11 -0.32
CA HIS A 526 15.53 -2.57 -0.21
C HIS A 526 14.16 -3.12 -0.61
N THR A 527 13.08 -2.33 -0.57
CA THR A 527 11.72 -2.78 -0.91
C THR A 527 11.50 -3.06 -2.40
N SER A 528 12.37 -2.54 -3.26
CA SER A 528 12.31 -2.77 -4.70
C SER A 528 12.88 -4.14 -5.12
N PHE A 529 13.61 -4.83 -4.22
CA PHE A 529 14.27 -6.10 -4.52
C PHE A 529 13.35 -7.28 -4.20
N GLY A 530 13.34 -8.26 -5.10
CA GLY A 530 12.44 -9.41 -5.05
C GLY A 530 11.06 -9.12 -5.65
N GLU A 531 10.78 -7.86 -6.00
CA GLU A 531 9.56 -7.46 -6.69
C GLU A 531 9.75 -7.59 -8.22
N GLU A 532 8.74 -8.13 -8.89
CA GLU A 532 8.67 -8.24 -10.33
C GLU A 532 7.46 -7.46 -10.86
N ALA A 533 7.73 -6.30 -11.45
CA ALA A 533 6.72 -5.51 -12.11
C ALA A 533 6.52 -6.04 -13.54
N GLY A 534 5.31 -6.33 -13.93
CA GLY A 534 4.90 -7.13 -15.10
C GLY A 534 5.66 -6.98 -16.44
N ILE A 535 6.53 -5.94 -16.63
CA ILE A 535 7.24 -5.73 -17.89
C ILE A 535 8.73 -5.42 -17.64
N GLN A 536 9.59 -6.12 -18.33
CA GLN A 536 11.03 -5.93 -18.22
C GLN A 536 11.47 -4.60 -18.86
N VAL A 537 12.27 -3.82 -18.13
CA VAL A 537 12.96 -2.62 -18.63
C VAL A 537 14.28 -3.00 -19.28
N ALA A 538 15.12 -3.74 -18.56
CA ALA A 538 16.43 -4.19 -19.02
C ALA A 538 16.99 -5.29 -18.10
N PRO A 539 17.97 -6.08 -18.55
CA PRO A 539 18.75 -6.95 -17.68
C PRO A 539 19.52 -6.11 -16.62
N LEU A 540 19.75 -6.69 -15.44
CA LEU A 540 20.47 -6.01 -14.36
C LEU A 540 21.94 -5.64 -14.73
N THR A 541 22.50 -6.32 -15.72
CA THR A 541 23.85 -6.08 -16.25
C THR A 541 24.05 -4.72 -16.94
N VAL A 542 22.97 -3.97 -17.22
CA VAL A 542 23.10 -2.58 -17.75
C VAL A 542 23.47 -1.58 -16.67
N VAL A 543 23.35 -1.97 -15.39
CA VAL A 543 23.63 -1.13 -14.24
C VAL A 543 25.12 -1.18 -13.92
N HIS A 544 25.76 -0.03 -13.86
CA HIS A 544 27.15 0.09 -13.45
C HIS A 544 27.31 0.22 -11.95
N ARG A 545 26.43 1.01 -11.32
CA ARG A 545 26.40 1.24 -9.87
C ARG A 545 24.97 1.12 -9.31
N LEU A 546 24.88 0.56 -8.13
CA LEU A 546 23.65 0.50 -7.33
C LEU A 546 23.88 1.26 -6.03
N ILE A 547 23.06 2.26 -5.74
CA ILE A 547 23.00 2.88 -4.42
C ILE A 547 21.74 2.38 -3.72
N THR A 548 21.92 1.73 -2.58
CA THR A 548 20.83 1.13 -1.81
C THR A 548 21.11 1.22 -0.31
N ASP A 549 20.10 0.95 0.49
CA ASP A 549 20.22 0.94 1.94
C ASP A 549 20.78 -0.39 2.50
N ASP A 550 21.16 -0.37 3.77
CA ASP A 550 21.79 -1.50 4.45
C ASP A 550 20.84 -2.66 4.77
N ALA A 551 19.51 -2.46 4.68
CA ALA A 551 18.51 -3.50 4.87
C ALA A 551 18.44 -4.52 3.71
N LEU A 552 19.07 -4.22 2.56
CA LEU A 552 19.17 -5.19 1.47
C LEU A 552 19.95 -6.42 1.92
N PRO A 553 19.38 -7.66 1.84
CA PRO A 553 20.03 -8.87 2.33
C PRO A 553 21.42 -9.12 1.72
N PRO A 554 22.41 -9.54 2.54
CA PRO A 554 23.79 -9.81 2.07
C PRO A 554 23.88 -10.81 0.90
N SER A 555 22.99 -11.80 0.85
CA SER A 555 22.92 -12.79 -0.23
C SER A 555 22.55 -12.15 -1.57
N ILE A 556 21.61 -11.20 -1.58
CA ILE A 556 21.19 -10.47 -2.77
C ILE A 556 22.34 -9.55 -3.23
N ARG A 557 22.97 -8.83 -2.28
CA ARG A 557 24.14 -7.97 -2.58
C ARG A 557 25.25 -8.75 -3.24
N LEU A 558 25.59 -9.92 -2.69
CA LEU A 558 26.64 -10.78 -3.26
C LEU A 558 26.31 -11.21 -4.70
N ASN A 559 25.06 -11.58 -4.96
CA ASN A 559 24.65 -12.04 -6.29
C ASN A 559 24.67 -10.88 -7.32
N ILE A 560 24.25 -9.69 -6.93
CA ILE A 560 24.31 -8.49 -7.77
C ILE A 560 25.77 -8.12 -8.08
N SER A 561 26.65 -8.15 -7.06
CA SER A 561 28.07 -7.86 -7.28
C SER A 561 28.76 -8.83 -8.25
N LYS A 562 28.33 -10.11 -8.27
CA LYS A 562 28.83 -11.09 -9.26
C LYS A 562 28.49 -10.75 -10.71
N LEU A 563 27.46 -9.93 -10.94
CA LEU A 563 27.09 -9.41 -12.27
C LEU A 563 27.95 -8.20 -12.69
N GLY A 564 28.92 -7.78 -11.88
CA GLY A 564 29.79 -6.65 -12.16
C GLY A 564 29.25 -5.30 -11.68
N VAL A 565 28.12 -5.27 -10.98
CA VAL A 565 27.50 -4.04 -10.44
C VAL A 565 28.24 -3.61 -9.16
N GLN A 566 28.73 -2.37 -9.13
CA GLN A 566 29.30 -1.79 -7.93
C GLN A 566 28.18 -1.39 -6.95
N ILE A 567 28.16 -1.96 -5.76
CA ILE A 567 27.16 -1.63 -4.72
C ILE A 567 27.73 -0.58 -3.77
N ILE A 568 26.93 0.47 -3.53
CA ILE A 568 27.20 1.54 -2.57
C ILE A 568 26.08 1.49 -1.54
N LEU A 569 26.39 1.20 -0.28
CA LEU A 569 25.44 1.17 0.82
C LEU A 569 25.38 2.52 1.55
N VAL A 570 24.19 2.85 2.05
CA VAL A 570 23.91 4.01 2.89
C VAL A 570 23.19 3.60 4.17
#